data_5ec79db31161a42351e3cf48a17d42de
#
_entry.id   5ec79db31161a42351e3cf48a17d42de
#
_cell.length_a   1.000
_cell.length_b   1.000
_cell.length_c   1.000
_cell.angle_alpha   90.00
_cell.angle_beta   90.00
_cell.angle_gamma   90.00
#
_symmetry.space_group_name_H-M   'P 1'
#
loop_
_entity.id
_entity.type
_entity.pdbx_description
1 polymer ?
#
loop_
_entity_poly.entity_id
_entity_poly.type
_entity_poly.pdbx_seq_one_letter_code
_entity_poly.pdbx_strand_id
1 'polypeptide(L)'
;MKRDWKKVRKEVKEFVENEVYPAEEILQRRDEKSSEKMQELMQKAKDSSLWALGHPEDIGGQGMPFMEYVYINEVIGRSSSAMVALGTHSLQDSIMLREFASKRWRDEYLEPLVAGEIFPSFGMTEPDISSSDPTQLQTTGVLEGGEWVINGRKWFTSGADGATYTTVMCRTELDVPSHGAFSMIIVPTDNPGYKIVRDTPVLGIHGGHGGHYEVEYDNVRVPEENLLGPRGQGFVIAQRRLGPGRIFHCMRWLGQAQRAFDLMCLRMHEREAFGSSLADKQLLQKFVFDSACEIQASRQLTLDAAKRIDQGDDARIEIGMIKVCLLYTSPSPRDGLLSRMPSSA
;
A
#
# COMPACT_ATOMS: atom_id res chain seq x y z
N MET A 1 18.63 24.54 5.76
CA MET A 1 19.21 24.17 4.44
C MET A 1 18.19 23.26 3.74
N LYS A 2 17.84 23.51 2.47
CA LYS A 2 16.99 22.58 1.72
C LYS A 2 17.72 21.23 1.59
N ARG A 3 17.04 20.14 1.95
CA ARG A 3 17.56 18.79 1.86
C ARG A 3 17.77 18.40 0.39
N ASP A 4 18.91 17.77 0.08
CA ASP A 4 19.18 17.26 -1.26
C ASP A 4 18.46 15.91 -1.47
N TRP A 5 17.27 15.97 -2.07
CA TRP A 5 16.42 14.81 -2.28
C TRP A 5 17.01 13.78 -3.27
N LYS A 6 17.92 14.20 -4.16
CA LYS A 6 18.62 13.25 -5.03
C LYS A 6 19.62 12.41 -4.23
N LYS A 7 20.29 13.03 -3.26
CA LYS A 7 21.15 12.32 -2.31
C LYS A 7 20.34 11.36 -1.45
N VAL A 8 19.21 11.82 -0.90
CA VAL A 8 18.30 10.98 -0.11
C VAL A 8 17.82 9.77 -0.91
N ARG A 9 17.48 9.93 -2.19
CA ARG A 9 17.09 8.80 -3.05
C ARG A 9 18.18 7.75 -3.16
N LYS A 10 19.44 8.17 -3.28
CA LYS A 10 20.59 7.27 -3.29
C LYS A 10 20.74 6.55 -1.94
N GLU A 11 20.63 7.26 -0.84
CA GLU A 11 20.69 6.71 0.51
C GLU A 11 19.56 5.68 0.75
N VAL A 12 18.33 5.96 0.29
CA VAL A 12 17.22 4.99 0.36
C VAL A 12 17.52 3.74 -0.48
N LYS A 13 18.12 3.91 -1.67
CA LYS A 13 18.52 2.77 -2.50
C LYS A 13 19.56 1.91 -1.79
N GLU A 14 20.60 2.53 -1.25
CA GLU A 14 21.65 1.85 -0.48
C GLU A 14 21.07 1.14 0.75
N PHE A 15 20.12 1.77 1.46
CA PHE A 15 19.44 1.14 2.58
C PHE A 15 18.62 -0.10 2.15
N VAL A 16 17.87 0.00 1.05
CA VAL A 16 17.09 -1.13 0.54
C VAL A 16 18.00 -2.28 0.11
N GLU A 17 19.09 -1.98 -0.60
CA GLU A 17 20.00 -2.99 -1.15
C GLU A 17 20.87 -3.64 -0.07
N ASN A 18 21.35 -2.87 0.91
CA ASN A 18 22.33 -3.35 1.90
C ASN A 18 21.70 -3.82 3.21
N GLU A 19 20.51 -3.32 3.57
CA GLU A 19 19.85 -3.66 4.84
C GLU A 19 18.60 -4.51 4.64
N VAL A 20 17.72 -4.12 3.68
CA VAL A 20 16.44 -4.81 3.50
C VAL A 20 16.60 -6.11 2.71
N TYR A 21 17.34 -6.13 1.60
CA TYR A 21 17.52 -7.35 0.79
C TYR A 21 18.11 -8.52 1.58
N PRO A 22 19.18 -8.35 2.38
CA PRO A 22 19.72 -9.44 3.18
C PRO A 22 18.76 -9.96 4.25
N ALA A 23 17.79 -9.14 4.67
CA ALA A 23 16.81 -9.50 5.68
C ALA A 23 15.57 -10.21 5.11
N GLU A 24 15.34 -10.20 3.78
CA GLU A 24 14.09 -10.68 3.17
C GLU A 24 13.75 -12.13 3.53
N GLU A 25 14.73 -13.01 3.61
CA GLU A 25 14.50 -14.43 3.99
C GLU A 25 13.92 -14.52 5.41
N ILE A 26 14.41 -13.70 6.35
CA ILE A 26 13.91 -13.66 7.73
C ILE A 26 12.51 -13.04 7.75
N LEU A 27 12.33 -11.92 7.05
CA LEU A 27 11.06 -11.19 7.02
C LEU A 27 9.91 -11.99 6.40
N GLN A 28 10.23 -12.91 5.48
CA GLN A 28 9.23 -13.80 4.86
C GLN A 28 8.72 -14.89 5.80
N ARG A 29 9.41 -15.19 6.91
CA ARG A 29 8.99 -16.22 7.88
C ARG A 29 7.74 -15.83 8.66
N ARG A 30 7.51 -14.52 8.86
CA ARG A 30 6.34 -13.98 9.57
C ARG A 30 6.18 -14.52 11.00
N ASP A 31 7.28 -14.79 11.64
CA ASP A 31 7.42 -15.21 13.02
C ASP A 31 7.93 -14.07 13.90
N GLU A 32 8.17 -14.33 15.19
CA GLU A 32 8.71 -13.36 16.15
C GLU A 32 10.05 -12.77 15.67
N LYS A 33 10.93 -13.60 15.08
CA LYS A 33 12.22 -13.13 14.53
C LYS A 33 12.04 -12.17 13.36
N SER A 34 11.00 -12.39 12.54
CA SER A 34 10.68 -11.45 11.46
C SER A 34 10.22 -10.10 12.01
N SER A 35 9.47 -10.10 13.10
CA SER A 35 9.02 -8.88 13.77
C SER A 35 10.17 -8.12 14.41
N GLU A 36 11.06 -8.82 15.12
CA GLU A 36 12.28 -8.23 15.69
C GLU A 36 13.17 -7.61 14.60
N LYS A 37 13.37 -8.35 13.50
CA LYS A 37 14.18 -7.87 12.37
C LYS A 37 13.56 -6.65 11.69
N MET A 38 12.24 -6.60 11.56
CA MET A 38 11.56 -5.41 11.03
C MET A 38 11.74 -4.21 11.95
N GLN A 39 11.62 -4.38 13.27
CA GLN A 39 11.86 -3.30 14.24
C GLN A 39 13.30 -2.77 14.16
N GLU A 40 14.30 -3.67 14.02
CA GLU A 40 15.69 -3.27 13.80
C GLU A 40 15.85 -2.40 12.55
N LEU A 41 15.23 -2.79 11.43
CA LEU A 41 15.27 -2.02 10.17
C LEU A 41 14.58 -0.66 10.31
N MET A 42 13.43 -0.62 10.99
CA MET A 42 12.72 0.63 11.26
C MET A 42 13.58 1.58 12.10
N GLN A 43 14.26 1.06 13.14
CA GLN A 43 15.16 1.87 13.95
C GLN A 43 16.35 2.40 13.15
N LYS A 44 16.99 1.55 12.32
CA LYS A 44 18.07 1.98 11.42
C LYS A 44 17.63 3.08 10.45
N ALA A 45 16.40 2.99 9.92
CA ALA A 45 15.85 4.02 9.03
C ALA A 45 15.65 5.35 9.78
N LYS A 46 15.18 5.31 11.04
CA LYS A 46 15.05 6.49 11.91
C LYS A 46 16.42 7.13 12.18
N ASP A 47 17.39 6.33 12.59
CA ASP A 47 18.76 6.79 12.91
C ASP A 47 19.45 7.40 11.69
N SER A 48 19.16 6.88 10.50
CA SER A 48 19.69 7.38 9.23
C SER A 48 18.87 8.55 8.65
N SER A 49 17.84 9.02 9.35
CA SER A 49 16.91 10.05 8.87
C SER A 49 16.24 9.69 7.53
N LEU A 50 15.92 8.42 7.32
CA LEU A 50 15.19 7.91 6.15
C LEU A 50 13.75 7.51 6.47
N TRP A 51 13.31 7.72 7.70
CA TRP A 51 11.97 7.40 8.19
C TRP A 51 10.93 8.44 7.76
N ALA A 52 9.71 7.99 7.41
CA ALA A 52 8.54 8.82 7.16
C ALA A 52 8.75 9.98 6.16
N LEU A 53 9.54 9.75 5.11
CA LEU A 53 10.01 10.77 4.17
C LEU A 53 8.87 11.58 3.53
N GLY A 54 7.78 10.92 3.13
CA GLY A 54 6.65 11.54 2.44
C GLY A 54 5.59 12.14 3.37
N HIS A 55 5.67 11.90 4.68
CA HIS A 55 4.71 12.46 5.63
C HIS A 55 4.96 13.97 5.81
N PRO A 56 3.89 14.78 5.98
CA PRO A 56 4.01 16.20 6.29
C PRO A 56 4.83 16.47 7.56
N GLU A 57 5.56 17.60 7.58
CA GLU A 57 6.41 17.98 8.71
C GLU A 57 5.60 18.23 9.99
N ASP A 58 4.40 18.80 9.87
CA ASP A 58 3.52 19.11 10.99
C ASP A 58 2.95 17.89 11.72
N ILE A 59 3.15 16.69 11.20
CA ILE A 59 2.76 15.42 11.83
C ILE A 59 3.96 14.51 12.13
N GLY A 60 5.17 15.04 12.12
CA GLY A 60 6.40 14.30 12.44
C GLY A 60 7.09 13.64 11.23
N GLY A 61 6.66 13.93 10.01
CA GLY A 61 7.31 13.50 8.78
C GLY A 61 8.44 14.43 8.33
N GLN A 62 8.99 14.15 7.15
CA GLN A 62 10.11 14.93 6.61
C GLN A 62 9.72 15.85 5.45
N GLY A 63 8.43 15.93 5.10
CA GLY A 63 7.89 16.89 4.13
C GLY A 63 8.50 16.76 2.73
N MET A 64 8.88 15.56 2.30
CA MET A 64 9.42 15.37 0.95
C MET A 64 8.41 15.83 -0.10
N PRO A 65 8.83 16.65 -1.08
CA PRO A 65 7.95 17.09 -2.17
C PRO A 65 7.34 15.89 -2.91
N PHE A 66 6.11 16.05 -3.37
CA PHE A 66 5.32 14.96 -3.96
C PHE A 66 6.06 14.23 -5.08
N MET A 67 6.62 14.96 -6.06
CA MET A 67 7.36 14.33 -7.16
C MET A 67 8.63 13.60 -6.71
N GLU A 68 9.33 14.11 -5.70
CA GLU A 68 10.50 13.40 -5.14
C GLU A 68 10.06 12.13 -4.43
N TYR A 69 8.94 12.16 -3.72
CA TYR A 69 8.34 10.98 -3.10
C TYR A 69 7.84 9.95 -4.13
N VAL A 70 7.31 10.39 -5.28
CA VAL A 70 6.98 9.52 -6.41
C VAL A 70 8.20 8.75 -6.89
N TYR A 71 9.32 9.42 -7.13
CA TYR A 71 10.56 8.75 -7.54
C TYR A 71 11.10 7.76 -6.50
N ILE A 72 11.02 8.11 -5.22
CA ILE A 72 11.50 7.23 -4.15
C ILE A 72 10.64 5.97 -4.02
N ASN A 73 9.34 6.02 -4.34
CA ASN A 73 8.48 4.84 -4.31
C ASN A 73 8.92 3.74 -5.28
N GLU A 74 9.56 4.07 -6.41
CA GLU A 74 10.15 3.05 -7.28
C GLU A 74 11.29 2.32 -6.57
N VAL A 75 12.12 3.05 -5.83
CA VAL A 75 13.22 2.45 -5.05
C VAL A 75 12.68 1.60 -3.90
N ILE A 76 11.72 2.12 -3.14
CA ILE A 76 11.05 1.40 -2.04
C ILE A 76 10.39 0.12 -2.58
N GLY A 77 9.76 0.20 -3.74
CA GLY A 77 9.08 -0.93 -4.38
C GLY A 77 9.99 -2.09 -4.76
N ARG A 78 11.31 -1.90 -4.81
CA ARG A 78 12.27 -2.99 -5.10
C ARG A 78 12.23 -4.11 -4.03
N SER A 79 11.69 -3.84 -2.84
CA SER A 79 11.40 -4.86 -1.82
C SER A 79 10.00 -4.66 -1.24
N SER A 80 9.24 -5.74 -1.07
CA SER A 80 7.92 -5.70 -0.43
C SER A 80 7.96 -5.25 1.03
N SER A 81 9.09 -5.45 1.71
CA SER A 81 9.30 -5.10 3.12
C SER A 81 9.76 -3.66 3.32
N ALA A 82 10.29 -3.00 2.29
CA ALA A 82 10.89 -1.68 2.43
C ALA A 82 9.89 -0.57 2.80
N MET A 83 8.61 -0.71 2.43
CA MET A 83 7.56 0.22 2.86
C MET A 83 7.42 0.32 4.37
N VAL A 84 7.43 -0.82 5.05
CA VAL A 84 7.33 -0.88 6.52
C VAL A 84 8.64 -0.40 7.14
N ALA A 85 9.77 -0.91 6.66
CA ALA A 85 11.10 -0.56 7.15
C ALA A 85 11.41 0.96 7.10
N LEU A 86 10.82 1.69 6.14
CA LEU A 86 11.01 3.14 5.95
C LEU A 86 9.82 3.98 6.47
N GLY A 87 8.84 3.37 7.14
CA GLY A 87 7.68 4.06 7.72
C GLY A 87 6.75 4.70 6.69
N THR A 88 6.74 4.23 5.45
CA THR A 88 5.95 4.86 4.38
C THR A 88 4.57 4.25 4.20
N HIS A 89 4.29 3.11 4.84
CA HIS A 89 3.02 2.39 4.74
C HIS A 89 1.85 3.15 5.36
N SER A 90 2.09 3.98 6.40
CA SER A 90 1.07 4.74 7.12
C SER A 90 0.72 6.09 6.49
N LEU A 91 1.45 6.54 5.45
CA LEU A 91 1.31 7.89 4.89
C LEU A 91 -0.14 8.27 4.57
N GLN A 92 -0.88 7.42 3.91
CA GLN A 92 -2.23 7.74 3.46
C GLN A 92 -3.23 7.78 4.61
N ASP A 93 -3.06 6.90 5.58
CA ASP A 93 -3.88 6.84 6.79
C ASP A 93 -3.56 8.03 7.71
N SER A 94 -2.30 8.42 7.81
CA SER A 94 -1.88 9.64 8.52
C SER A 94 -2.49 10.91 7.92
N ILE A 95 -2.52 11.03 6.59
CA ILE A 95 -3.16 12.16 5.90
C ILE A 95 -4.68 12.16 6.18
N MET A 96 -5.33 10.99 6.13
CA MET A 96 -6.77 10.91 6.46
C MET A 96 -7.06 11.32 7.90
N LEU A 97 -6.29 10.84 8.88
CA LEU A 97 -6.45 11.25 10.28
C LEU A 97 -6.22 12.75 10.45
N ARG A 98 -5.16 13.29 9.85
CA ARG A 98 -4.83 14.72 9.91
C ARG A 98 -5.96 15.59 9.36
N GLU A 99 -6.56 15.23 8.23
CA GLU A 99 -7.57 16.04 7.54
C GLU A 99 -8.98 15.87 8.10
N PHE A 100 -9.36 14.66 8.50
CA PHE A 100 -10.76 14.30 8.73
C PHE A 100 -11.08 13.77 10.14
N ALA A 101 -10.10 13.33 10.92
CA ALA A 101 -10.36 12.76 12.23
C ALA A 101 -10.74 13.81 13.28
N SER A 102 -11.44 13.38 14.32
CA SER A 102 -11.72 14.18 15.51
C SER A 102 -10.42 14.61 16.20
N LYS A 103 -10.51 15.64 17.05
CA LYS A 103 -9.33 16.10 17.80
C LYS A 103 -8.70 14.99 18.60
N ARG A 104 -9.51 14.14 19.27
CA ARG A 104 -9.04 13.00 20.07
C ARG A 104 -8.20 12.04 19.21
N TRP A 105 -8.72 11.62 18.05
CA TRP A 105 -8.01 10.70 17.15
C TRP A 105 -6.70 11.29 16.60
N ARG A 106 -6.64 12.58 16.36
CA ARG A 106 -5.39 13.24 15.98
C ARG A 106 -4.39 13.30 17.13
N ASP A 107 -4.85 13.72 18.31
CA ASP A 107 -3.96 13.91 19.46
C ASP A 107 -3.40 12.57 20.01
N GLU A 108 -4.20 11.50 19.98
CA GLU A 108 -3.82 10.21 20.57
C GLU A 108 -3.16 9.24 19.59
N TYR A 109 -3.50 9.31 18.30
CA TYR A 109 -3.12 8.26 17.33
C TYR A 109 -2.21 8.74 16.21
N LEU A 110 -2.18 10.03 15.86
CA LEU A 110 -1.44 10.49 14.69
C LEU A 110 0.07 10.41 14.88
N GLU A 111 0.59 10.85 16.03
CA GLU A 111 2.02 10.78 16.33
C GLU A 111 2.51 9.33 16.41
N PRO A 112 1.89 8.41 17.18
CA PRO A 112 2.29 7.00 17.22
C PRO A 112 2.20 6.32 15.85
N LEU A 113 1.21 6.69 15.00
CA LEU A 113 1.07 6.16 13.66
C LEU A 113 2.25 6.54 12.76
N VAL A 114 2.64 7.81 12.76
CA VAL A 114 3.79 8.30 11.98
C VAL A 114 5.10 7.76 12.54
N ALA A 115 5.19 7.61 13.87
CA ALA A 115 6.33 6.97 14.52
C ALA A 115 6.46 5.46 14.24
N GLY A 116 5.39 4.82 13.72
CA GLY A 116 5.36 3.39 13.44
C GLY A 116 5.20 2.52 14.68
N GLU A 117 4.66 3.08 15.74
CA GLU A 117 4.35 2.38 17.00
C GLU A 117 3.00 1.66 16.93
N ILE A 118 2.09 2.18 16.10
CA ILE A 118 0.79 1.58 15.78
C ILE A 118 0.62 1.41 14.27
N PHE A 119 -0.24 0.47 13.89
CA PHE A 119 -0.52 0.16 12.48
C PHE A 119 -2.00 0.30 12.17
N PRO A 120 -2.36 0.91 11.04
CA PRO A 120 -3.74 1.03 10.60
C PRO A 120 -4.12 -0.15 9.69
N SER A 121 -5.43 -0.41 9.62
CA SER A 121 -6.02 -1.25 8.61
C SER A 121 -7.19 -0.54 7.92
N PHE A 122 -7.64 -1.07 6.79
CA PHE A 122 -8.70 -0.46 5.99
C PHE A 122 -9.69 -1.51 5.49
N GLY A 123 -10.93 -1.46 5.99
CA GLY A 123 -12.02 -2.37 5.66
C GLY A 123 -12.99 -1.75 4.67
N MET A 124 -12.89 -2.10 3.38
CA MET A 124 -13.80 -1.59 2.35
C MET A 124 -14.56 -2.70 1.64
N THR A 125 -13.85 -3.65 1.02
CA THR A 125 -14.46 -4.71 0.21
C THR A 125 -15.18 -5.76 1.04
N GLU A 126 -16.22 -6.39 0.47
CA GLU A 126 -17.06 -7.37 1.15
C GLU A 126 -17.10 -8.69 0.37
N PRO A 127 -17.22 -9.85 1.05
CA PRO A 127 -17.16 -11.16 0.39
C PRO A 127 -18.38 -11.45 -0.49
N ASP A 128 -19.55 -10.95 -0.11
CA ASP A 128 -20.83 -11.40 -0.68
C ASP A 128 -21.33 -10.52 -1.84
N ILE A 129 -20.55 -9.50 -2.23
CA ILE A 129 -20.92 -8.57 -3.30
C ILE A 129 -19.75 -8.30 -4.25
N SER A 130 -20.06 -7.77 -5.44
CA SER A 130 -19.05 -7.24 -6.37
C SER A 130 -18.54 -5.90 -5.87
N SER A 131 -17.50 -5.91 -5.03
CA SER A 131 -16.93 -4.71 -4.41
C SER A 131 -16.18 -3.78 -5.37
N SER A 132 -16.08 -4.13 -6.65
CA SER A 132 -15.67 -3.21 -7.72
C SER A 132 -16.67 -2.08 -7.93
N ASP A 133 -17.94 -2.34 -7.61
CA ASP A 133 -18.99 -1.34 -7.45
C ASP A 133 -19.23 -1.09 -5.94
N PRO A 134 -18.57 -0.12 -5.33
CA PRO A 134 -18.66 0.10 -3.89
C PRO A 134 -20.02 0.66 -3.45
N THR A 135 -20.92 1.00 -4.38
CA THR A 135 -22.27 1.42 -4.04
C THR A 135 -23.14 0.27 -3.52
N GLN A 136 -22.70 -0.99 -3.72
CA GLN A 136 -23.37 -2.19 -3.26
C GLN A 136 -22.98 -2.64 -1.85
N LEU A 137 -22.05 -1.97 -1.18
CA LEU A 137 -21.61 -2.33 0.16
C LEU A 137 -22.79 -2.43 1.14
N GLN A 138 -22.77 -3.48 1.96
CA GLN A 138 -23.86 -3.87 2.86
C GLN A 138 -23.54 -3.66 4.35
N THR A 139 -22.28 -3.59 4.73
CA THR A 139 -21.88 -3.29 6.12
C THR A 139 -22.54 -1.99 6.58
N THR A 140 -23.32 -2.05 7.65
CA THR A 140 -24.09 -0.92 8.19
C THR A 140 -23.39 -0.26 9.36
N GLY A 141 -23.64 1.05 9.55
CA GLY A 141 -23.31 1.80 10.74
C GLY A 141 -24.52 2.63 11.15
N VAL A 142 -25.16 2.27 12.26
CA VAL A 142 -26.33 2.97 12.78
C VAL A 142 -25.93 3.74 14.02
N LEU A 143 -26.33 5.03 14.10
CA LEU A 143 -26.07 5.86 15.27
C LEU A 143 -27.19 5.66 16.30
N GLU A 144 -26.85 5.07 17.45
CA GLU A 144 -27.75 4.77 18.54
C GLU A 144 -27.17 5.27 19.89
N GLY A 145 -27.87 6.20 20.53
CA GLY A 145 -27.47 6.66 21.86
C GLY A 145 -26.08 7.34 21.94
N GLY A 146 -25.59 7.92 20.84
CA GLY A 146 -24.28 8.55 20.76
C GLY A 146 -23.14 7.58 20.40
N GLU A 147 -23.48 6.36 20.00
CA GLU A 147 -22.54 5.34 19.54
C GLU A 147 -22.92 4.85 18.13
N TRP A 148 -21.91 4.59 17.30
CA TRP A 148 -22.09 3.82 16.07
C TRP A 148 -22.17 2.33 16.40
N VAL A 149 -23.23 1.67 15.95
CA VAL A 149 -23.39 0.21 15.99
C VAL A 149 -23.10 -0.32 14.59
N ILE A 150 -22.01 -1.05 14.44
CA ILE A 150 -21.54 -1.54 13.14
C ILE A 150 -21.78 -3.03 13.03
N ASN A 151 -22.40 -3.45 11.91
CA ASN A 151 -22.66 -4.85 11.58
C ASN A 151 -22.31 -5.12 10.13
N GLY A 152 -21.63 -6.23 9.87
CA GLY A 152 -21.27 -6.67 8.52
C GLY A 152 -19.95 -7.42 8.45
N ARG A 153 -19.46 -7.62 7.23
CA ARG A 153 -18.23 -8.37 6.96
C ARG A 153 -17.39 -7.64 5.92
N LYS A 154 -16.09 -7.61 6.15
CA LYS A 154 -15.10 -7.09 5.21
C LYS A 154 -14.07 -8.16 4.91
N TRP A 155 -13.52 -8.17 3.71
CA TRP A 155 -12.43 -9.06 3.35
C TRP A 155 -11.30 -8.34 2.61
N PHE A 156 -10.19 -9.03 2.41
CA PHE A 156 -8.94 -8.42 1.93
C PHE A 156 -8.53 -7.20 2.77
N THR A 157 -8.88 -7.23 4.07
CA THR A 157 -8.51 -6.21 5.04
C THR A 157 -7.05 -6.40 5.41
N SER A 158 -6.18 -5.62 4.76
CA SER A 158 -4.73 -5.81 4.86
C SER A 158 -4.20 -5.46 6.24
N GLY A 159 -3.43 -6.36 6.84
CA GLY A 159 -2.78 -6.15 8.14
C GLY A 159 -3.73 -6.13 9.33
N ALA A 160 -4.95 -6.62 9.19
CA ALA A 160 -5.96 -6.56 10.25
C ALA A 160 -5.55 -7.25 11.56
N ASP A 161 -4.71 -8.29 11.49
CA ASP A 161 -4.22 -9.06 12.64
C ASP A 161 -3.21 -8.30 13.51
N GLY A 162 -2.54 -7.31 12.95
CA GLY A 162 -1.57 -6.46 13.67
C GLY A 162 -1.98 -5.00 13.77
N ALA A 163 -3.19 -4.66 13.30
CA ALA A 163 -3.66 -3.29 13.33
C ALA A 163 -4.15 -2.88 14.71
N THR A 164 -3.89 -1.64 15.10
CA THR A 164 -4.46 -1.02 16.29
C THR A 164 -5.90 -0.57 16.05
N TYR A 165 -6.20 -0.16 14.82
CA TYR A 165 -7.55 0.20 14.39
C TYR A 165 -7.77 -0.11 12.91
N THR A 166 -9.03 -0.25 12.54
CA THR A 166 -9.47 -0.37 11.14
C THR A 166 -10.40 0.79 10.80
N THR A 167 -10.11 1.51 9.70
CA THR A 167 -11.07 2.45 9.12
C THR A 167 -12.05 1.68 8.24
N VAL A 168 -13.33 1.69 8.60
CA VAL A 168 -14.37 0.85 7.99
C VAL A 168 -15.34 1.70 7.17
N MET A 169 -15.58 1.32 5.92
CA MET A 169 -16.63 1.89 5.09
C MET A 169 -17.97 1.25 5.46
N CYS A 170 -18.90 2.06 5.98
CA CYS A 170 -20.22 1.65 6.43
C CYS A 170 -21.32 2.42 5.70
N ARG A 171 -22.43 1.75 5.40
CA ARG A 171 -23.67 2.39 4.97
C ARG A 171 -24.32 3.02 6.20
N THR A 172 -24.40 4.34 6.20
CA THR A 172 -24.97 5.13 7.32
C THR A 172 -26.24 5.87 6.94
N GLU A 173 -26.54 6.00 5.63
CA GLU A 173 -27.73 6.65 5.12
C GLU A 173 -28.53 5.68 4.22
N LEU A 174 -29.83 5.68 4.35
CA LEU A 174 -30.73 4.77 3.61
C LEU A 174 -31.42 5.46 2.44
N ASP A 175 -31.91 6.67 2.64
CA ASP A 175 -32.80 7.37 1.69
C ASP A 175 -32.08 8.48 0.90
N VAL A 176 -30.82 8.20 0.50
CA VAL A 176 -30.00 9.14 -0.27
C VAL A 176 -29.37 8.46 -1.48
N PRO A 177 -28.92 9.22 -2.49
CA PRO A 177 -28.16 8.65 -3.60
C PRO A 177 -26.95 7.83 -3.09
N SER A 178 -26.66 6.69 -3.73
CA SER A 178 -25.67 5.72 -3.27
C SER A 178 -24.30 6.30 -2.93
N HIS A 179 -23.86 7.34 -3.64
CA HIS A 179 -22.58 7.99 -3.37
C HIS A 179 -22.55 8.80 -2.05
N GLY A 180 -23.71 9.21 -1.55
CA GLY A 180 -23.85 9.88 -0.25
C GLY A 180 -24.27 8.93 0.89
N ALA A 181 -24.39 7.63 0.61
CA ALA A 181 -24.93 6.66 1.57
C ALA A 181 -23.89 6.13 2.57
N PHE A 182 -22.62 6.43 2.36
CA PHE A 182 -21.54 5.78 3.10
C PHE A 182 -20.68 6.78 3.89
N SER A 183 -20.28 6.33 5.08
CA SER A 183 -19.34 7.02 5.96
C SER A 183 -18.17 6.12 6.28
N MET A 184 -17.06 6.72 6.73
CA MET A 184 -15.94 5.98 7.29
C MET A 184 -15.95 6.10 8.80
N ILE A 185 -15.82 4.97 9.50
CA ILE A 185 -15.83 4.90 10.94
C ILE A 185 -14.56 4.19 11.40
N ILE A 186 -13.86 4.76 12.37
CA ILE A 186 -12.66 4.17 12.95
C ILE A 186 -13.05 3.19 14.05
N VAL A 187 -12.62 1.95 13.91
CA VAL A 187 -12.91 0.85 14.84
C VAL A 187 -11.59 0.36 15.45
N PRO A 188 -11.37 0.51 16.76
CA PRO A 188 -10.28 -0.17 17.45
C PRO A 188 -10.40 -1.69 17.32
N THR A 189 -9.27 -2.38 17.09
CA THR A 189 -9.29 -3.83 16.83
C THR A 189 -9.43 -4.68 18.08
N ASP A 190 -9.25 -4.09 19.25
CA ASP A 190 -9.53 -4.70 20.57
C ASP A 190 -11.02 -4.66 20.95
N ASN A 191 -11.87 -4.07 20.10
CA ASN A 191 -13.32 -4.08 20.32
C ASN A 191 -13.86 -5.52 20.30
N PRO A 192 -14.67 -5.94 21.30
CA PRO A 192 -15.13 -7.32 21.40
C PRO A 192 -15.99 -7.81 20.22
N GLY A 193 -16.62 -6.89 19.48
CA GLY A 193 -17.36 -7.21 18.27
C GLY A 193 -16.50 -7.29 17.00
N TYR A 194 -15.21 -6.93 17.05
CA TYR A 194 -14.28 -7.06 15.94
C TYR A 194 -13.67 -8.46 15.93
N LYS A 195 -13.95 -9.24 14.89
CA LYS A 195 -13.50 -10.64 14.82
C LYS A 195 -12.79 -10.91 13.51
N ILE A 196 -11.55 -11.37 13.60
CA ILE A 196 -10.83 -11.92 12.45
C ILE A 196 -11.38 -13.32 12.19
N VAL A 197 -12.03 -13.53 11.04
CA VAL A 197 -12.65 -14.82 10.66
C VAL A 197 -11.61 -15.79 10.12
N ARG A 198 -10.77 -15.30 9.20
CA ARG A 198 -9.70 -16.08 8.57
C ARG A 198 -8.75 -15.19 7.81
N ASP A 199 -7.58 -15.69 7.47
CA ASP A 199 -6.77 -15.05 6.43
C ASP A 199 -7.36 -15.29 5.04
N THR A 200 -7.09 -14.37 4.12
CA THR A 200 -7.48 -14.45 2.70
C THR A 200 -6.19 -14.46 1.87
N PRO A 201 -5.59 -15.63 1.65
CA PRO A 201 -4.27 -15.71 1.03
C PRO A 201 -4.31 -15.24 -0.43
N VAL A 202 -3.31 -14.47 -0.82
CA VAL A 202 -3.11 -14.00 -2.19
C VAL A 202 -1.79 -14.55 -2.72
N LEU A 203 -1.83 -15.31 -3.81
CA LEU A 203 -0.65 -15.89 -4.45
C LEU A 203 0.25 -16.69 -3.46
N GLY A 204 -0.36 -17.39 -2.50
CA GLY A 204 0.35 -18.17 -1.49
C GLY A 204 0.94 -17.35 -0.34
N ILE A 205 0.61 -16.06 -0.26
CA ILE A 205 0.97 -15.20 0.86
C ILE A 205 -0.12 -15.33 1.92
N HIS A 206 0.24 -15.87 3.09
CA HIS A 206 -0.63 -16.05 4.25
C HIS A 206 -0.24 -15.09 5.36
N GLY A 207 -1.19 -14.60 6.15
CA GLY A 207 -1.03 -13.90 7.43
C GLY A 207 0.12 -12.88 7.56
N GLY A 208 0.35 -12.38 8.77
CA GLY A 208 1.45 -11.50 9.15
C GLY A 208 1.39 -10.10 8.53
N HIS A 209 2.44 -9.30 8.72
CA HIS A 209 2.54 -7.95 8.16
C HIS A 209 2.35 -7.98 6.64
N GLY A 210 1.25 -7.36 6.17
CA GLY A 210 0.86 -7.34 4.75
C GLY A 210 -0.01 -8.54 4.31
N GLY A 211 -0.41 -9.44 5.21
CA GLY A 211 -1.47 -10.42 4.99
C GLY A 211 -2.83 -9.75 4.84
N HIS A 212 -3.77 -10.48 4.26
CA HIS A 212 -5.14 -10.00 4.09
C HIS A 212 -6.08 -10.89 4.88
N TYR A 213 -7.14 -10.30 5.44
CA TYR A 213 -8.04 -10.99 6.34
C TYR A 213 -9.50 -10.72 6.01
N GLU A 214 -10.33 -11.70 6.33
CA GLU A 214 -11.76 -11.50 6.44
C GLU A 214 -12.08 -11.13 7.89
N VAL A 215 -12.82 -10.03 8.06
CA VAL A 215 -13.18 -9.46 9.36
C VAL A 215 -14.70 -9.36 9.45
N GLU A 216 -15.25 -9.86 10.55
CA GLU A 216 -16.66 -9.69 10.94
C GLU A 216 -16.79 -8.58 11.99
N TYR A 217 -17.79 -7.76 11.81
CA TYR A 217 -18.26 -6.74 12.74
C TYR A 217 -19.61 -7.19 13.28
N ASP A 218 -19.63 -7.62 14.56
CA ASP A 218 -20.84 -8.13 15.22
C ASP A 218 -21.19 -7.20 16.38
N ASN A 219 -22.16 -6.31 16.13
CA ASN A 219 -22.56 -5.27 17.07
C ASN A 219 -21.39 -4.46 17.64
N VAL A 220 -20.41 -4.15 16.79
CA VAL A 220 -19.29 -3.28 17.17
C VAL A 220 -19.81 -1.91 17.57
N ARG A 221 -19.58 -1.51 18.82
CA ARG A 221 -19.98 -0.19 19.34
C ARG A 221 -18.76 0.70 19.50
N VAL A 222 -18.84 1.88 18.90
CA VAL A 222 -17.81 2.91 19.02
C VAL A 222 -18.46 4.28 19.17
N PRO A 223 -17.82 5.23 19.89
CA PRO A 223 -18.33 6.58 20.07
C PRO A 223 -18.64 7.28 18.74
N GLU A 224 -19.58 8.21 18.73
CA GLU A 224 -19.94 9.03 17.58
C GLU A 224 -18.71 9.75 16.98
N GLU A 225 -17.78 10.19 17.81
CA GLU A 225 -16.53 10.87 17.40
C GLU A 225 -15.54 10.01 16.60
N ASN A 226 -15.78 8.69 16.50
CA ASN A 226 -15.01 7.79 15.65
C ASN A 226 -15.37 7.93 14.16
N LEU A 227 -16.37 8.75 13.85
CA LEU A 227 -16.68 9.13 12.47
C LEU A 227 -15.51 9.90 11.86
N LEU A 228 -15.01 9.43 10.73
CA LEU A 228 -13.94 10.09 9.98
C LEU A 228 -14.55 11.02 8.94
N GLY A 229 -14.44 12.32 9.20
CA GLY A 229 -15.02 13.38 8.37
C GLY A 229 -16.56 13.49 8.45
N PRO A 230 -17.19 14.23 7.54
CA PRO A 230 -18.64 14.41 7.54
C PRO A 230 -19.39 13.11 7.19
N ARG A 231 -20.54 12.89 7.81
CA ARG A 231 -21.46 11.79 7.54
C ARG A 231 -21.88 11.79 6.07
N GLY A 232 -21.94 10.62 5.46
CA GLY A 232 -22.28 10.44 4.03
C GLY A 232 -21.14 10.78 3.04
N GLN A 233 -19.95 11.16 3.52
CA GLN A 233 -18.83 11.52 2.64
C GLN A 233 -17.72 10.44 2.57
N GLY A 234 -18.02 9.21 2.94
CA GLY A 234 -17.05 8.12 2.93
C GLY A 234 -16.36 7.93 1.57
N PHE A 235 -17.06 8.06 0.46
CA PHE A 235 -16.44 7.95 -0.87
C PHE A 235 -15.50 9.11 -1.20
N VAL A 236 -15.83 10.32 -0.79
CA VAL A 236 -14.96 11.49 -1.01
C VAL A 236 -13.65 11.30 -0.26
N ILE A 237 -13.73 10.86 1.00
CA ILE A 237 -12.56 10.58 1.84
C ILE A 237 -11.76 9.42 1.26
N ALA A 238 -12.43 8.34 0.80
CA ALA A 238 -11.76 7.23 0.13
C ALA A 238 -10.97 7.69 -1.12
N GLN A 239 -11.53 8.57 -1.94
CA GLN A 239 -10.84 9.06 -3.13
C GLN A 239 -9.61 9.93 -2.79
N ARG A 240 -9.65 10.70 -1.70
CA ARG A 240 -8.47 11.45 -1.20
C ARG A 240 -7.30 10.50 -0.87
N ARG A 241 -7.60 9.34 -0.29
CA ARG A 241 -6.62 8.29 -0.02
C ARG A 241 -6.17 7.56 -1.29
N LEU A 242 -7.11 7.19 -2.15
CA LEU A 242 -6.88 6.29 -3.29
C LEU A 242 -6.26 6.99 -4.49
N GLY A 243 -6.46 8.29 -4.69
CA GLY A 243 -5.92 9.04 -5.84
C GLY A 243 -4.39 8.96 -5.90
N PRO A 244 -3.66 9.61 -4.99
CA PRO A 244 -2.20 9.54 -4.91
C PRO A 244 -1.70 8.12 -4.65
N GLY A 245 -2.48 7.31 -3.91
CA GLY A 245 -2.17 5.92 -3.62
C GLY A 245 -1.95 5.08 -4.87
N ARG A 246 -2.74 5.26 -5.91
CA ARG A 246 -2.58 4.54 -7.18
C ARG A 246 -1.23 4.84 -7.84
N ILE A 247 -0.79 6.10 -7.83
CA ILE A 247 0.53 6.49 -8.34
C ILE A 247 1.65 5.80 -7.55
N PHE A 248 1.59 5.85 -6.22
CA PHE A 248 2.58 5.22 -5.37
C PHE A 248 2.61 3.69 -5.55
N HIS A 249 1.45 3.05 -5.71
CA HIS A 249 1.37 1.63 -6.04
C HIS A 249 2.04 1.32 -7.39
N CYS A 250 1.73 2.08 -8.43
CA CYS A 250 2.34 1.89 -9.75
C CYS A 250 3.86 2.03 -9.69
N MET A 251 4.38 3.04 -8.99
CA MET A 251 5.82 3.20 -8.83
C MET A 251 6.47 2.04 -8.06
N ARG A 252 5.81 1.52 -7.02
CA ARG A 252 6.33 0.34 -6.30
C ARG A 252 6.33 -0.92 -7.16
N TRP A 253 5.31 -1.13 -7.98
CA TRP A 253 5.29 -2.24 -8.94
C TRP A 253 6.39 -2.10 -10.00
N LEU A 254 6.66 -0.89 -10.48
CA LEU A 254 7.81 -0.61 -11.34
C LEU A 254 9.14 -0.96 -10.66
N GLY A 255 9.27 -0.67 -9.37
CA GLY A 255 10.44 -1.07 -8.59
C GLY A 255 10.64 -2.58 -8.55
N GLN A 256 9.57 -3.35 -8.33
CA GLN A 256 9.62 -4.82 -8.37
C GLN A 256 9.95 -5.34 -9.77
N ALA A 257 9.30 -4.81 -10.80
CA ALA A 257 9.56 -5.17 -12.19
C ALA A 257 11.03 -4.88 -12.57
N GLN A 258 11.55 -3.71 -12.18
CA GLN A 258 12.95 -3.36 -12.41
C GLN A 258 13.91 -4.31 -11.70
N ARG A 259 13.64 -4.69 -10.44
CA ARG A 259 14.47 -5.66 -9.72
C ARG A 259 14.43 -7.04 -10.40
N ALA A 260 13.26 -7.51 -10.79
CA ALA A 260 13.12 -8.77 -11.51
C ALA A 260 13.87 -8.75 -12.84
N PHE A 261 13.82 -7.63 -13.56
CA PHE A 261 14.57 -7.40 -14.78
C PHE A 261 16.09 -7.46 -14.55
N ASP A 262 16.58 -6.76 -13.50
CA ASP A 262 18.01 -6.76 -13.15
C ASP A 262 18.48 -8.20 -12.82
N LEU A 263 17.70 -8.96 -12.04
CA LEU A 263 17.98 -10.36 -11.71
C LEU A 263 17.93 -11.28 -12.93
N MET A 264 17.00 -11.08 -13.85
CA MET A 264 16.92 -11.81 -15.11
C MET A 264 18.18 -11.60 -15.94
N CYS A 265 18.60 -10.34 -16.11
CA CYS A 265 19.82 -10.02 -16.87
C CYS A 265 21.06 -10.66 -16.24
N LEU A 266 21.21 -10.58 -14.90
CA LEU A 266 22.29 -11.24 -14.18
C LEU A 266 22.28 -12.76 -14.41
N ARG A 267 21.11 -13.38 -14.23
CA ARG A 267 20.96 -14.83 -14.44
C ARG A 267 21.29 -15.27 -15.85
N MET A 268 20.92 -14.48 -16.86
CA MET A 268 21.24 -14.78 -18.25
C MET A 268 22.74 -14.80 -18.54
N HIS A 269 23.53 -13.99 -17.84
CA HIS A 269 24.99 -13.99 -17.96
C HIS A 269 25.65 -15.13 -17.18
N GLU A 270 25.10 -15.49 -16.03
CA GLU A 270 25.66 -16.54 -15.16
C GLU A 270 25.34 -17.97 -15.66
N ARG A 271 24.23 -18.16 -16.37
CA ARG A 271 23.75 -19.48 -16.74
C ARG A 271 24.13 -19.85 -18.16
N GLU A 272 24.72 -21.02 -18.30
CA GLU A 272 24.98 -21.64 -19.62
C GLU A 272 24.00 -22.78 -19.92
N ALA A 273 23.59 -22.90 -21.17
CA ALA A 273 22.80 -24.00 -21.70
C ALA A 273 23.07 -24.16 -23.20
N PHE A 274 23.07 -25.40 -23.69
CA PHE A 274 23.33 -25.72 -25.10
C PHE A 274 24.60 -25.07 -25.64
N GLY A 275 25.68 -25.15 -24.85
CA GLY A 275 27.03 -24.73 -25.23
C GLY A 275 27.32 -23.24 -25.30
N SER A 276 26.42 -22.37 -24.77
CA SER A 276 26.67 -20.93 -24.65
C SER A 276 25.85 -20.32 -23.51
N SER A 277 26.21 -19.07 -23.16
CA SER A 277 25.44 -18.29 -22.17
C SER A 277 23.97 -18.13 -22.61
N LEU A 278 23.05 -18.07 -21.64
CA LEU A 278 21.66 -17.71 -21.95
C LEU A 278 21.56 -16.32 -22.58
N ALA A 279 22.48 -15.41 -22.28
CA ALA A 279 22.53 -14.07 -22.89
C ALA A 279 22.76 -14.11 -24.40
N ASP A 280 23.34 -15.18 -24.95
CA ASP A 280 23.56 -15.36 -26.39
C ASP A 280 22.32 -15.86 -27.15
N LYS A 281 21.24 -16.22 -26.43
CA LYS A 281 20.03 -16.76 -27.04
C LYS A 281 19.09 -15.61 -27.48
N GLN A 282 18.81 -15.51 -28.78
CA GLN A 282 18.01 -14.42 -29.37
C GLN A 282 16.61 -14.28 -28.74
N LEU A 283 15.94 -15.39 -28.40
CA LEU A 283 14.62 -15.32 -27.76
C LEU A 283 14.70 -14.65 -26.38
N LEU A 284 15.74 -14.92 -25.62
CA LEU A 284 15.95 -14.29 -24.31
C LEU A 284 16.35 -12.81 -24.45
N GLN A 285 17.16 -12.46 -25.46
CA GLN A 285 17.45 -11.08 -25.78
C GLN A 285 16.16 -10.31 -26.13
N LYS A 286 15.22 -10.94 -26.84
CA LYS A 286 13.91 -10.36 -27.12
C LYS A 286 13.13 -10.10 -25.83
N PHE A 287 13.13 -11.02 -24.86
CA PHE A 287 12.47 -10.80 -23.57
C PHE A 287 13.08 -9.62 -22.80
N VAL A 288 14.41 -9.46 -22.84
CA VAL A 288 15.09 -8.32 -22.25
C VAL A 288 14.64 -7.02 -22.90
N PHE A 289 14.62 -6.98 -24.24
CA PHE A 289 14.21 -5.78 -24.98
C PHE A 289 12.75 -5.41 -24.70
N ASP A 290 11.83 -6.36 -24.82
CA ASP A 290 10.40 -6.12 -24.58
C ASP A 290 10.16 -5.63 -23.15
N SER A 291 10.78 -6.27 -22.15
CA SER A 291 10.65 -5.89 -20.74
C SER A 291 11.19 -4.49 -20.45
N ALA A 292 12.35 -4.14 -21.03
CA ALA A 292 12.91 -2.81 -20.87
C ALA A 292 11.98 -1.73 -21.47
N CYS A 293 11.39 -1.98 -22.64
CA CYS A 293 10.43 -1.09 -23.28
C CYS A 293 9.16 -0.93 -22.43
N GLU A 294 8.57 -2.03 -21.96
CA GLU A 294 7.35 -2.01 -21.15
C GLU A 294 7.55 -1.30 -19.83
N ILE A 295 8.65 -1.58 -19.11
CA ILE A 295 9.00 -0.90 -17.85
C ILE A 295 9.16 0.61 -18.09
N GLN A 296 9.87 1.00 -19.14
CA GLN A 296 10.12 2.41 -19.44
C GLN A 296 8.84 3.14 -19.86
N ALA A 297 8.00 2.55 -20.72
CA ALA A 297 6.72 3.13 -21.12
C ALA A 297 5.80 3.32 -19.91
N SER A 298 5.66 2.31 -19.06
CA SER A 298 4.87 2.34 -17.82
C SER A 298 5.37 3.39 -16.85
N ARG A 299 6.69 3.54 -16.72
CA ARG A 299 7.32 4.58 -15.90
C ARG A 299 6.95 5.98 -16.38
N GLN A 300 7.04 6.24 -17.69
CA GLN A 300 6.70 7.55 -18.25
C GLN A 300 5.21 7.89 -18.08
N LEU A 301 4.31 6.94 -18.32
CA LEU A 301 2.88 7.12 -18.08
C LEU A 301 2.60 7.48 -16.59
N THR A 302 3.26 6.77 -15.67
CA THR A 302 3.07 7.03 -14.22
C THR A 302 3.62 8.40 -13.82
N LEU A 303 4.77 8.80 -14.33
CA LEU A 303 5.35 10.11 -14.07
C LEU A 303 4.54 11.25 -14.69
N ASP A 304 3.89 11.04 -15.85
CA ASP A 304 2.99 12.04 -16.43
C ASP A 304 1.76 12.24 -15.55
N ALA A 305 1.10 11.16 -15.12
CA ALA A 305 -0.01 11.22 -14.18
C ALA A 305 0.37 11.93 -12.86
N ALA A 306 1.56 11.62 -12.33
CA ALA A 306 2.08 12.25 -11.13
C ALA A 306 2.31 13.75 -11.28
N LYS A 307 2.90 14.19 -12.38
CA LYS A 307 3.14 15.61 -12.68
C LYS A 307 1.84 16.41 -12.77
N ARG A 308 0.80 15.83 -13.37
CA ARG A 308 -0.52 16.45 -13.46
C ARG A 308 -1.12 16.67 -12.06
N ILE A 309 -1.07 15.66 -11.20
CA ILE A 309 -1.51 15.78 -9.80
C ILE A 309 -0.70 16.86 -9.06
N ASP A 310 0.61 16.88 -9.23
CA ASP A 310 1.48 17.90 -8.60
C ASP A 310 1.17 19.34 -9.06
N GLN A 311 0.62 19.48 -10.26
CA GLN A 311 0.16 20.74 -10.84
C GLN A 311 -1.29 21.11 -10.47
N GLY A 312 -1.98 20.26 -9.68
CA GLY A 312 -3.35 20.47 -9.22
C GLY A 312 -4.45 19.97 -10.16
N ASP A 313 -4.10 19.19 -11.20
CA ASP A 313 -5.07 18.47 -12.03
C ASP A 313 -5.59 17.23 -11.29
N ASP A 314 -6.83 16.81 -11.54
CA ASP A 314 -7.39 15.57 -10.98
C ASP A 314 -6.83 14.30 -11.65
N ALA A 315 -6.32 14.42 -12.85
CA ALA A 315 -5.66 13.38 -13.66
C ALA A 315 -6.40 12.03 -13.66
N ARG A 316 -7.74 12.03 -13.63
CA ARG A 316 -8.57 10.83 -13.46
C ARG A 316 -8.36 9.79 -14.55
N ILE A 317 -8.22 10.25 -15.80
CA ILE A 317 -8.00 9.39 -16.96
C ILE A 317 -6.62 8.75 -16.86
N GLU A 318 -5.60 9.54 -16.61
CA GLU A 318 -4.20 9.11 -16.53
C GLU A 318 -4.00 8.13 -15.36
N ILE A 319 -4.62 8.39 -14.20
CA ILE A 319 -4.65 7.45 -13.05
C ILE A 319 -5.35 6.15 -13.43
N GLY A 320 -6.43 6.21 -14.19
CA GLY A 320 -7.10 5.02 -14.73
C GLY A 320 -6.19 4.24 -15.67
N MET A 321 -5.52 4.92 -16.60
CA MET A 321 -4.59 4.33 -17.57
C MET A 321 -3.42 3.61 -16.89
N ILE A 322 -2.73 4.26 -15.94
CA ILE A 322 -1.59 3.64 -15.25
C ILE A 322 -2.03 2.45 -14.39
N LYS A 323 -3.23 2.50 -13.80
CA LYS A 323 -3.75 1.39 -13.02
C LYS A 323 -4.01 0.17 -13.92
N VAL A 324 -4.61 0.35 -15.09
CA VAL A 324 -4.83 -0.73 -16.05
C VAL A 324 -3.50 -1.23 -16.61
N CYS A 325 -2.63 -0.34 -17.05
CA CYS A 325 -1.34 -0.69 -17.65
C CYS A 325 -0.42 -1.44 -16.66
N LEU A 326 -0.31 -0.99 -15.42
CA LEU A 326 0.66 -1.53 -14.46
C LEU A 326 0.07 -2.57 -13.52
N LEU A 327 -1.16 -2.38 -13.02
CA LEU A 327 -1.71 -3.27 -12.00
C LEU A 327 -2.48 -4.45 -12.59
N TYR A 328 -3.06 -4.30 -13.80
CA TYR A 328 -3.90 -5.35 -14.40
C TYR A 328 -3.28 -6.01 -15.64
N THR A 329 -2.41 -5.33 -16.38
CA THR A 329 -1.87 -5.83 -17.64
C THR A 329 -0.36 -5.87 -17.71
N SER A 330 0.34 -5.04 -16.93
CA SER A 330 1.78 -5.22 -16.80
C SER A 330 2.02 -6.51 -16.05
N PRO A 331 2.87 -7.36 -16.58
CA PRO A 331 3.18 -8.59 -15.91
C PRO A 331 3.69 -8.26 -14.53
N SER A 332 2.93 -8.66 -13.53
CA SER A 332 3.52 -9.00 -12.26
C SER A 332 4.75 -9.86 -12.61
N PRO A 333 5.86 -9.82 -11.86
CA PRO A 333 6.94 -10.78 -12.05
C PRO A 333 6.45 -12.24 -12.14
N ARG A 334 5.19 -12.49 -11.72
CA ARG A 334 4.52 -13.79 -11.84
C ARG A 334 3.70 -13.96 -13.11
N ASP A 335 3.14 -12.91 -13.73
CA ASP A 335 2.14 -13.06 -14.80
C ASP A 335 2.65 -12.73 -16.20
N GLY A 336 3.74 -12.00 -16.36
CA GLY A 336 4.17 -11.56 -17.67
C GLY A 336 5.58 -11.97 -18.08
N LEU A 337 6.55 -11.71 -17.26
CA LEU A 337 7.94 -12.10 -17.56
C LEU A 337 8.21 -13.56 -17.23
N LEU A 338 7.63 -14.09 -16.13
CA LEU A 338 7.82 -15.48 -15.72
C LEU A 338 6.80 -16.43 -16.33
N SER A 339 5.58 -15.99 -16.70
CA SER A 339 4.58 -16.84 -17.35
C SER A 339 4.91 -17.09 -18.82
N ARG A 340 5.76 -16.26 -19.44
CA ARG A 340 6.30 -16.49 -20.79
C ARG A 340 7.56 -17.34 -20.81
N MET A 341 8.13 -17.69 -19.65
CA MET A 341 9.21 -18.65 -19.55
C MET A 341 8.61 -20.05 -19.45
N PRO A 342 9.05 -21.04 -20.26
CA PRO A 342 8.61 -22.41 -20.13
C PRO A 342 8.87 -22.92 -18.72
N SER A 343 7.90 -23.60 -18.12
CA SER A 343 7.98 -24.18 -16.77
C SER A 343 9.07 -25.24 -16.59
N SER A 344 9.85 -25.51 -17.62
CA SER A 344 10.91 -26.51 -17.69
C SER A 344 12.31 -25.93 -17.92
N ALA A 345 12.52 -24.64 -17.65
CA ALA A 345 13.87 -24.06 -17.77
C ALA A 345 14.53 -23.85 -16.40
#